data_0ff27f8b852578920f830e7b6bf4b10e
#
_entry.id   0ff27f8b852578920f830e7b6bf4b10e
#
_cell.length_a   1.000
_cell.length_b   1.000
_cell.length_c   1.000
_cell.angle_alpha   90.00
_cell.angle_beta   90.00
_cell.angle_gamma   90.00
#
_symmetry.space_group_name_H-M   'P 1'
#
loop_
_entity.id
_entity.type
_entity.pdbx_description
1 polymer ?
#
loop_
_entity_poly.entity_id
_entity_poly.type
_entity_poly.pdbx_seq_one_letter_code
_entity_poly.pdbx_strand_id
1 'polypeptide(L)'
;MIFDVIIEIPAGSRNKYEVDHLTGEIRLDRMLFTSTRYPYDYGFVKNTLSLDGDPLDALVMLDEPTFPGCVVSCRVIGMLNMTDEAGGDDKLLCVAAGDIRKASLQDITDVPEYELSEIQHFFEVYKALEPDKSVTGGNWVDAMEAQAEIERSRERLLKTGH
;
A
#
# COMPACT_ATOMS: atom_id res chain seq x y z
N MET A 1 15.83 5.32 4.87
CA MET A 1 15.44 5.24 3.45
C MET A 1 14.21 6.10 3.22
N ILE A 2 14.30 7.02 2.28
CA ILE A 2 13.18 7.87 1.86
C ILE A 2 12.87 7.57 0.40
N PHE A 3 11.59 7.46 0.05
CA PHE A 3 11.15 7.12 -1.30
C PHE A 3 9.80 7.77 -1.59
N ASP A 4 9.45 7.86 -2.86
CA ASP A 4 8.18 8.45 -3.29
C ASP A 4 7.09 7.39 -3.44
N VAL A 5 5.92 7.70 -2.89
CA VAL A 5 4.70 6.94 -3.10
C VAL A 5 3.75 7.80 -3.93
N ILE A 6 3.20 7.22 -4.99
CA ILE A 6 2.13 7.87 -5.76
C ILE A 6 0.81 7.37 -5.21
N ILE A 7 0.00 8.29 -4.70
CA ILE A 7 -1.32 7.95 -4.15
C ILE A 7 -2.30 7.71 -5.29
N GLU A 8 -2.98 6.57 -5.24
CA GLU A 8 -4.07 6.26 -6.17
C GLU A 8 -5.42 6.48 -5.52
N ILE A 9 -5.56 6.15 -4.24
CA ILE A 9 -6.84 6.14 -3.52
C ILE A 9 -6.67 6.87 -2.20
N PRO A 10 -7.38 7.99 -2.00
CA PRO A 10 -7.31 8.70 -0.70
C PRO A 10 -8.08 7.97 0.39
N ALA A 11 -7.69 8.18 1.64
CA ALA A 11 -8.38 7.63 2.80
C ALA A 11 -9.88 8.00 2.77
N GLY A 12 -10.72 7.05 3.16
CA GLY A 12 -12.17 7.23 3.19
C GLY A 12 -12.87 6.97 1.86
N SER A 13 -12.13 6.70 0.80
CA SER A 13 -12.71 6.40 -0.51
C SER A 13 -13.26 4.98 -0.56
N ARG A 14 -14.42 4.82 -1.18
CA ARG A 14 -14.99 3.55 -1.58
C ARG A 14 -14.72 3.27 -3.06
N ASN A 15 -14.32 4.29 -3.81
CA ASN A 15 -13.88 4.13 -5.19
C ASN A 15 -12.43 3.67 -5.22
N LYS A 16 -12.17 2.65 -6.03
CA LYS A 16 -10.81 2.16 -6.27
C LYS A 16 -10.31 2.75 -7.59
N TYR A 17 -9.31 3.62 -7.50
CA TYR A 17 -8.67 4.23 -8.67
C TYR A 17 -7.34 3.54 -8.96
N GLU A 18 -6.95 3.53 -10.22
CA GLU A 18 -5.68 2.97 -10.68
C GLU A 18 -5.01 3.92 -11.66
N VAL A 19 -3.70 4.05 -11.55
CA VAL A 19 -2.88 4.72 -12.56
C VAL A 19 -2.62 3.74 -13.70
N ASP A 20 -2.95 4.14 -14.92
CA ASP A 20 -2.57 3.41 -16.12
C ASP A 20 -1.09 3.71 -16.38
N HIS A 21 -0.23 2.72 -16.22
CA HIS A 21 1.21 2.91 -16.33
C HIS A 21 1.69 3.18 -17.76
N LEU A 22 0.84 2.95 -18.76
CA LEU A 22 1.17 3.24 -20.15
C LEU A 22 0.82 4.68 -20.53
N THR A 23 -0.31 5.19 -20.04
CA THR A 23 -0.82 6.52 -20.42
C THR A 23 -0.64 7.57 -19.32
N GLY A 24 -0.45 7.15 -18.08
CA GLY A 24 -0.41 8.04 -16.92
C GLY A 24 -1.78 8.50 -16.44
N GLU A 25 -2.85 8.06 -17.09
CA GLU A 25 -4.21 8.43 -16.68
C GLU A 25 -4.59 7.74 -15.38
N ILE A 26 -5.39 8.43 -14.57
CA ILE A 26 -5.99 7.88 -13.37
C ILE A 26 -7.40 7.45 -13.73
N ARG A 27 -7.69 6.17 -13.58
CA ARG A 27 -8.96 5.57 -13.99
C ARG A 27 -9.71 5.03 -12.77
N LEU A 28 -11.02 5.12 -12.80
CA LEU A 28 -11.87 4.44 -11.84
C LEU A 28 -11.91 2.96 -12.24
N ASP A 29 -11.26 2.10 -11.43
CA ASP A 29 -11.34 0.66 -11.63
C ASP A 29 -12.76 0.17 -11.27
N ARG A 30 -13.15 0.44 -10.03
CA ARG A 30 -14.50 0.12 -9.56
C ARG A 30 -14.80 0.78 -8.22
N MET A 31 -16.08 0.89 -7.89
CA MET A 31 -16.48 1.10 -6.51
C MET A 31 -16.42 -0.26 -5.80
N LEU A 32 -15.88 -0.30 -4.59
CA LEU A 32 -15.82 -1.54 -3.82
C LEU A 32 -17.20 -2.16 -3.66
N PHE A 33 -17.29 -3.49 -3.78
CA PHE A 33 -18.56 -4.22 -3.65
C PHE A 33 -19.04 -4.27 -2.20
N THR A 34 -18.12 -4.21 -1.24
CA THR A 34 -18.45 -4.11 0.19
C THR A 34 -18.68 -2.66 0.57
N SER A 35 -19.20 -2.42 1.77
CA SER A 35 -19.36 -1.06 2.30
C SER A 35 -18.09 -0.51 2.95
N THR A 36 -16.98 -1.23 2.83
CA THR A 36 -15.69 -0.80 3.40
C THR A 36 -15.12 0.41 2.65
N ARG A 37 -14.26 1.16 3.35
CA ARG A 37 -13.55 2.31 2.79
C ARG A 37 -12.07 2.17 3.12
N TYR A 38 -11.20 2.68 2.26
CA TYR A 38 -9.76 2.64 2.51
C TYR A 38 -9.45 3.37 3.81
N PRO A 39 -8.73 2.71 4.74
CA PRO A 39 -8.45 3.32 6.05
C PRO A 39 -7.41 4.44 6.00
N TYR A 40 -6.51 4.39 5.04
CA TYR A 40 -5.46 5.39 4.81
C TYR A 40 -5.25 5.59 3.32
N ASP A 41 -4.49 6.63 2.95
CA ASP A 41 -4.12 6.84 1.56
C ASP A 41 -3.34 5.63 1.05
N TYR A 42 -3.64 5.18 -0.14
CA TYR A 42 -3.13 3.94 -0.71
C TYR A 42 -2.61 4.20 -2.12
N GLY A 43 -1.45 3.64 -2.42
CA GLY A 43 -0.87 3.79 -3.73
C GLY A 43 0.29 2.82 -3.94
N PHE A 44 1.33 3.28 -4.64
CA PHE A 44 2.47 2.42 -4.97
C PHE A 44 3.78 3.18 -4.90
N VAL A 45 4.86 2.43 -4.68
CA VAL A 45 6.21 2.98 -4.66
C VAL A 45 6.74 3.07 -6.08
N LYS A 46 7.24 4.26 -6.48
CA LYS A 46 7.84 4.47 -7.80
C LYS A 46 9.06 3.56 -8.00
N ASN A 47 9.22 3.08 -9.22
CA ASN A 47 10.40 2.31 -9.63
C ASN A 47 10.58 1.01 -8.85
N THR A 48 9.49 0.28 -8.64
CA THR A 48 9.49 -1.03 -8.01
C THR A 48 8.65 -2.02 -8.81
N LEU A 49 8.91 -3.31 -8.62
CA LEU A 49 8.14 -4.39 -9.21
C LEU A 49 7.89 -5.45 -8.13
N SER A 50 6.62 -5.68 -7.81
CA SER A 50 6.21 -6.69 -6.85
C SER A 50 6.10 -8.06 -7.51
N LEU A 51 5.90 -9.10 -6.69
CA LEU A 51 5.77 -10.48 -7.18
C LEU A 51 4.51 -10.71 -8.04
N ASP A 52 3.49 -9.87 -7.87
CA ASP A 52 2.25 -9.94 -8.67
C ASP A 52 2.36 -9.26 -10.04
N GLY A 53 3.51 -8.66 -10.36
CA GLY A 53 3.74 -7.98 -11.64
C GLY A 53 3.44 -6.50 -11.65
N ASP A 54 2.92 -5.97 -10.55
CA ASP A 54 2.61 -4.54 -10.39
C ASP A 54 3.66 -3.87 -9.48
N PRO A 55 3.73 -2.54 -9.48
CA PRO A 55 4.55 -1.84 -8.48
C PRO A 55 4.16 -2.22 -7.04
N LEU A 56 5.09 -2.08 -6.13
CA LEU A 56 4.89 -2.43 -4.71
C LEU A 56 3.88 -1.48 -4.06
N ASP A 57 2.82 -2.03 -3.50
CA ASP A 57 1.75 -1.27 -2.86
C ASP A 57 2.17 -0.67 -1.52
N ALA A 58 1.60 0.48 -1.20
CA ALA A 58 1.89 1.18 0.04
C ALA A 58 0.66 1.90 0.58
N LEU A 59 0.48 1.80 1.90
CA LEU A 59 -0.42 2.66 2.66
C LEU A 59 0.40 3.78 3.30
N VAL A 60 -0.14 4.99 3.30
CA VAL A 60 0.49 6.13 3.95
C VAL A 60 -0.43 6.66 5.04
N MET A 61 0.03 6.59 6.29
CA MET A 61 -0.73 7.03 7.46
C MET A 61 -0.66 8.54 7.59
N LEU A 62 -1.53 9.23 6.85
CA LEU A 62 -1.67 10.68 6.90
C LEU A 62 -2.91 11.04 7.73
N ASP A 63 -2.86 12.16 8.46
CA ASP A 63 -4.01 12.64 9.23
C ASP A 63 -5.10 13.25 8.34
N GLU A 64 -4.71 13.75 7.17
CA GLU A 64 -5.63 14.29 6.17
C GLU A 64 -5.45 13.53 4.86
N PRO A 65 -6.53 13.13 4.19
CA PRO A 65 -6.40 12.46 2.90
C PRO A 65 -5.84 13.42 1.84
N THR A 66 -5.04 12.87 0.91
CA THR A 66 -4.57 13.62 -0.24
C THR A 66 -5.53 13.42 -1.43
N PHE A 67 -4.99 13.30 -2.64
CA PHE A 67 -5.81 13.17 -3.84
C PHE A 67 -5.12 12.19 -4.81
N PRO A 68 -5.87 11.56 -5.73
CA PRO A 68 -5.27 10.65 -6.71
C PRO A 68 -4.21 11.36 -7.56
N GLY A 69 -3.02 10.77 -7.61
CA GLY A 69 -1.86 11.31 -8.32
C GLY A 69 -0.89 12.08 -7.43
N CYS A 70 -1.23 12.34 -6.17
CA CYS A 70 -0.35 13.04 -5.25
C CYS A 70 0.91 12.20 -4.97
N VAL A 71 2.06 12.82 -5.05
CA VAL A 71 3.34 12.18 -4.70
C VAL A 71 3.72 12.55 -3.28
N VAL A 72 3.91 11.56 -2.43
CA VAL A 72 4.28 11.75 -1.03
C VAL A 72 5.66 11.15 -0.78
N SER A 73 6.57 11.96 -0.25
CA SER A 73 7.87 11.47 0.20
C SER A 73 7.70 10.73 1.52
N CYS A 74 8.04 9.44 1.54
CA CYS A 74 7.71 8.53 2.63
C CYS A 74 8.93 7.84 3.22
N ARG A 75 8.75 7.33 4.44
CA ARG A 75 9.60 6.30 5.03
C ARG A 75 8.71 5.13 5.47
N VAL A 76 9.26 3.93 5.44
CA VAL A 76 8.48 2.73 5.79
C VAL A 76 8.67 2.40 7.28
N ILE A 77 7.59 1.93 7.90
CA ILE A 77 7.61 1.51 9.31
C ILE A 77 7.24 0.04 9.49
N GLY A 78 6.73 -0.61 8.46
CA GLY A 78 6.40 -2.02 8.49
C GLY A 78 5.76 -2.46 7.20
N MET A 79 5.30 -3.71 7.16
CA MET A 79 4.68 -4.28 5.97
C MET A 79 3.69 -5.38 6.37
N LEU A 80 2.56 -5.43 5.68
CA LEU A 80 1.59 -6.49 5.80
C LEU A 80 1.81 -7.49 4.67
N ASN A 81 2.20 -8.71 5.01
CA ASN A 81 2.34 -9.80 4.03
C ASN A 81 0.99 -10.46 3.82
N MET A 82 0.51 -10.46 2.58
CA MET A 82 -0.74 -11.08 2.18
C MET A 82 -0.56 -11.83 0.86
N THR A 83 -1.53 -12.68 0.54
CA THR A 83 -1.61 -13.37 -0.75
C THR A 83 -3.02 -13.21 -1.29
N ASP A 84 -3.14 -12.83 -2.55
CA ASP A 84 -4.42 -12.77 -3.24
C ASP A 84 -4.46 -13.80 -4.38
N GLU A 85 -5.47 -13.71 -5.25
CA GLU A 85 -5.64 -14.65 -6.38
C GLU A 85 -4.46 -14.59 -7.38
N ALA A 86 -3.71 -13.49 -7.40
CA ALA A 86 -2.57 -13.29 -8.31
C ALA A 86 -1.22 -13.68 -7.68
N GLY A 87 -1.20 -14.02 -6.38
CA GLY A 87 0.02 -14.39 -5.65
C GLY A 87 0.33 -13.44 -4.50
N GLY A 88 1.61 -13.25 -4.21
CA GLY A 88 2.05 -12.37 -3.13
C GLY A 88 1.62 -10.93 -3.38
N ASP A 89 0.99 -10.32 -2.38
CA ASP A 89 0.41 -8.98 -2.48
C ASP A 89 0.72 -8.21 -1.20
N ASP A 90 1.98 -7.90 -1.01
CA ASP A 90 2.46 -7.22 0.19
C ASP A 90 2.11 -5.73 0.17
N LYS A 91 1.80 -5.20 1.34
CA LYS A 91 1.43 -3.79 1.53
C LYS A 91 2.38 -3.13 2.52
N LEU A 92 3.16 -2.19 2.04
CA LEU A 92 3.99 -1.38 2.94
C LEU A 92 3.11 -0.49 3.81
N LEU A 93 3.54 -0.26 5.05
CA LEU A 93 2.95 0.75 5.92
C LEU A 93 3.95 1.88 6.08
N CYS A 94 3.57 3.07 5.65
CA CYS A 94 4.45 4.22 5.55
C CYS A 94 3.90 5.43 6.29
N VAL A 95 4.78 6.37 6.57
CA VAL A 95 4.42 7.72 7.02
C VAL A 95 5.11 8.72 6.11
N ALA A 96 4.59 9.94 6.02
CA ALA A 96 5.26 11.02 5.30
C ALA A 96 6.58 11.35 6.02
N ALA A 97 7.68 11.40 5.27
CA ALA A 97 9.02 11.51 5.85
C ALA A 97 9.20 12.76 6.69
N GLY A 98 8.54 13.86 6.31
CA GLY A 98 8.65 15.14 7.00
C GLY A 98 7.54 15.44 8.02
N ASP A 99 6.63 14.51 8.27
CA ASP A 99 5.52 14.73 9.20
C ASP A 99 5.98 14.59 10.64
N ILE A 100 6.07 15.71 11.35
CA ILE A 100 6.52 15.74 12.75
C ILE A 100 5.56 15.00 13.68
N ARG A 101 4.27 14.89 13.30
CA ARG A 101 3.27 14.17 14.09
C ARG A 101 3.52 12.66 14.10
N LYS A 102 4.27 12.16 13.11
CA LYS A 102 4.58 10.74 12.96
C LYS A 102 6.01 10.41 13.35
N ALA A 103 6.76 11.37 13.90
CA ALA A 103 8.18 11.19 14.23
C ALA A 103 8.42 10.03 15.21
N SER A 104 7.47 9.74 16.09
CA SER A 104 7.57 8.62 17.04
C SER A 104 7.29 7.26 16.42
N LEU A 105 6.74 7.20 15.21
CA LEU A 105 6.45 5.95 14.52
C LEU A 105 7.67 5.54 13.69
N GLN A 106 8.51 4.69 14.25
CA GLN A 106 9.74 4.23 13.61
C GLN A 106 9.65 2.77 13.18
N ASP A 107 8.84 1.97 13.88
CA ASP A 107 8.69 0.56 13.60
C ASP A 107 7.25 0.13 13.86
N ILE A 108 6.93 -1.09 13.43
CA ILE A 108 5.57 -1.65 13.51
C ILE A 108 5.08 -1.70 14.98
N THR A 109 5.99 -1.92 15.92
CA THR A 109 5.64 -1.96 17.34
C THR A 109 5.22 -0.59 17.91
N ASP A 110 5.51 0.48 17.17
CA ASP A 110 5.09 1.83 17.59
C ASP A 110 3.65 2.15 17.17
N VAL A 111 3.05 1.32 16.34
CA VAL A 111 1.67 1.52 15.88
C VAL A 111 0.71 0.80 16.82
N PRO A 112 -0.36 1.47 17.30
CA PRO A 112 -1.35 0.79 18.13
C PRO A 112 -1.89 -0.47 17.47
N GLU A 113 -2.00 -1.55 18.23
CA GLU A 113 -2.46 -2.85 17.71
C GLU A 113 -3.83 -2.77 17.04
N TYR A 114 -4.72 -1.94 17.57
CA TYR A 114 -6.06 -1.80 17.00
C TYR A 114 -5.98 -1.22 15.58
N GLU A 115 -5.12 -0.25 15.33
CA GLU A 115 -4.93 0.32 14.00
C GLU A 115 -4.40 -0.71 13.01
N LEU A 116 -3.44 -1.54 13.44
CA LEU A 116 -2.94 -2.64 12.61
C LEU A 116 -4.05 -3.65 12.30
N SER A 117 -4.87 -3.98 13.29
CA SER A 117 -6.01 -4.89 13.12
C SER A 117 -7.04 -4.32 12.14
N GLU A 118 -7.32 -3.02 12.21
CA GLU A 118 -8.26 -2.35 11.33
C GLU A 118 -7.78 -2.36 9.88
N ILE A 119 -6.51 -2.08 9.66
CA ILE A 119 -5.90 -2.13 8.33
C ILE A 119 -5.97 -3.55 7.77
N GLN A 120 -5.54 -4.52 8.56
CA GLN A 120 -5.56 -5.92 8.16
C GLN A 120 -6.96 -6.40 7.82
N HIS A 121 -7.93 -6.08 8.67
CA HIS A 121 -9.34 -6.42 8.44
C HIS A 121 -9.84 -5.85 7.11
N PHE A 122 -9.51 -4.58 6.81
CA PHE A 122 -9.91 -3.99 5.54
C PHE A 122 -9.44 -4.85 4.36
N PHE A 123 -8.15 -5.19 4.32
CA PHE A 123 -7.59 -5.98 3.22
C PHE A 123 -8.09 -7.42 3.18
N GLU A 124 -8.52 -7.96 4.31
CA GLU A 124 -9.11 -9.30 4.35
C GLU A 124 -10.53 -9.33 3.76
N VAL A 125 -11.27 -8.24 3.84
CA VAL A 125 -12.70 -8.24 3.50
C VAL A 125 -13.08 -7.36 2.30
N TYR A 126 -12.23 -6.45 1.85
CA TYR A 126 -12.65 -5.48 0.82
C TYR A 126 -13.05 -6.10 -0.51
N LYS A 127 -12.56 -7.32 -0.82
CA LYS A 127 -12.94 -8.09 -2.02
C LYS A 127 -13.95 -9.21 -1.72
N ALA A 128 -14.47 -9.30 -0.50
CA ALA A 128 -15.23 -10.48 -0.05
C ALA A 128 -16.47 -10.77 -0.91
N LEU A 129 -17.08 -9.75 -1.51
CA LEU A 129 -18.28 -9.90 -2.35
C LEU A 129 -17.95 -9.98 -3.85
N GLU A 130 -16.68 -9.98 -4.22
CA GLU A 130 -16.26 -10.04 -5.62
C GLU A 130 -16.07 -11.49 -6.05
N PRO A 131 -16.63 -11.90 -7.21
CA PRO A 131 -16.46 -13.27 -7.70
C PRO A 131 -15.01 -13.51 -8.12
N ASP A 132 -14.52 -14.72 -7.88
CA ASP A 132 -13.18 -15.19 -8.27
C ASP A 132 -12.03 -14.40 -7.64
N LYS A 133 -12.29 -13.66 -6.56
CA LYS A 133 -11.27 -12.95 -5.79
C LYS A 133 -11.06 -13.64 -4.45
N SER A 134 -9.82 -13.67 -3.99
CA SER A 134 -9.47 -14.26 -2.71
C SER A 134 -8.36 -13.48 -2.05
N VAL A 135 -8.34 -13.52 -0.72
CA VAL A 135 -7.26 -12.94 0.09
C VAL A 135 -6.97 -13.95 1.20
N THR A 136 -5.71 -14.33 1.36
CA THR A 136 -5.29 -15.25 2.43
C THR A 136 -4.09 -14.70 3.17
N GLY A 137 -3.97 -15.08 4.43
CA GLY A 137 -2.90 -14.67 5.29
C GLY A 137 -3.14 -13.28 5.85
N GLY A 138 -2.12 -12.76 6.43
CA GLY A 138 -2.09 -11.46 7.06
C GLY A 138 -1.09 -11.53 8.20
N ASN A 139 0.12 -11.02 7.96
CA ASN A 139 1.20 -11.06 8.93
C ASN A 139 1.99 -9.77 8.83
N TRP A 140 2.10 -9.05 9.95
CA TRP A 140 2.88 -7.82 10.01
C TRP A 140 4.35 -8.14 10.22
N VAL A 141 5.22 -7.47 9.47
CA VAL A 141 6.67 -7.53 9.64
C VAL A 141 7.22 -6.14 9.89
N ASP A 142 8.44 -6.07 10.41
CA ASP A 142 9.05 -4.82 10.87
C ASP A 142 9.58 -3.93 9.73
N ALA A 143 10.05 -2.74 10.11
CA ALA A 143 10.58 -1.77 9.17
C ALA A 143 11.80 -2.30 8.40
N MET A 144 12.66 -3.07 9.06
CA MET A 144 13.86 -3.63 8.43
C MET A 144 13.49 -4.59 7.30
N GLU A 145 12.54 -5.49 7.54
CA GLU A 145 12.08 -6.43 6.52
C GLU A 145 11.35 -5.71 5.39
N ALA A 146 10.59 -4.67 5.71
CA ALA A 146 9.91 -3.84 4.71
C ALA A 146 10.92 -3.12 3.80
N GLN A 147 11.99 -2.57 4.36
CA GLN A 147 13.07 -1.94 3.58
C GLN A 147 13.74 -2.95 2.66
N ALA A 148 13.97 -4.17 3.15
CA ALA A 148 14.55 -5.25 2.34
C ALA A 148 13.64 -5.57 1.13
N GLU A 149 12.32 -5.57 1.31
CA GLU A 149 11.39 -5.81 0.19
C GLU A 149 11.41 -4.67 -0.81
N ILE A 150 11.54 -3.43 -0.38
CA ILE A 150 11.68 -2.29 -1.31
C ILE A 150 12.92 -2.49 -2.18
N GLU A 151 14.04 -2.87 -1.59
CA GLU A 151 15.28 -3.10 -2.33
C GLU A 151 15.14 -4.27 -3.30
N ARG A 152 14.54 -5.37 -2.88
CA ARG A 152 14.28 -6.52 -3.76
C ARG A 152 13.38 -6.12 -4.93
N SER A 153 12.37 -5.30 -4.67
CA SER A 153 11.44 -4.83 -5.70
C SER A 153 12.13 -3.92 -6.72
N ARG A 154 13.06 -3.10 -6.29
CA ARG A 154 13.88 -2.27 -7.19
C ARG A 154 14.78 -3.12 -8.07
N GLU A 155 15.45 -4.10 -7.49
CA GLU A 155 16.31 -5.03 -8.23
C GLU A 155 15.50 -5.85 -9.23
N ARG A 156 14.31 -6.30 -8.83
CA ARG A 156 13.42 -7.07 -9.70
C ARG A 156 13.04 -6.26 -10.94
N LEU A 157 12.74 -4.98 -10.77
CA LEU A 157 12.43 -4.08 -11.88
C LEU A 157 13.62 -3.93 -12.83
N LEU A 158 14.81 -3.72 -12.29
CA LEU A 158 16.02 -3.57 -13.11
C LEU A 158 16.32 -4.81 -13.92
N LYS A 159 16.14 -6.00 -13.33
CA LYS A 159 16.40 -7.28 -14.01
C LYS A 159 15.42 -7.58 -15.13
N THR A 160 14.19 -7.10 -15.02
CA THR A 160 13.15 -7.37 -16.03
C THR A 160 13.14 -6.31 -17.14
N GLY A 161 13.82 -5.20 -16.97
CA GLY A 161 13.87 -4.11 -17.94
C GLY A 161 12.59 -3.30 -18.10
N HIS A 162 11.72 -3.33 -17.11
CA HIS A 162 10.45 -2.58 -17.12
C HIS A 162 10.62 -1.11 -16.80
#